data_771f39daf3c0d4d04360d2a104b6a14e
#
_entry.id   771f39daf3c0d4d04360d2a104b6a14e
#
_cell.length_a   1.000
_cell.length_b   1.000
_cell.length_c   1.000
_cell.angle_alpha   90.00
_cell.angle_beta   90.00
_cell.angle_gamma   90.00
#
_symmetry.space_group_name_H-M   'P 1'
#
loop_
_entity.id
_entity.type
_entity.pdbx_description
1 polymer ?
#
loop_
_entity_poly.entity_id
_entity_poly.type
_entity_poly.pdbx_seq_one_letter_code
_entity_poly.pdbx_strand_id
1 'polypeptide(L)'
;MWVQSAVFLCLLVLGTQGQDRASLHKSSGRSGRCQYTFTVDSPVESSCQSSRVGPEAENLSARLTLLEAVVSRVLGAEVLTEAAKEVADIQKTKRLTEDKEQLDRQVQDLRRRVEELTMEAEKLRDNPCPLLHGNPTDGFGGIRGSGSVTNGAFQEMKAEVSELPAPVKIQENIHNNRGCGELASVGEPETHQKADGITGKYGMWFQDPEATGRPYGPDTVWRINAVGKDIKELYVYENMEQLRRGLPMKVVVLPESVESTGATVYRGSLYYQRRRSPTLLRFDLGSEKLVVRRDLPQSGFHGKFPYSWGGYTDIDLAVDEQGLWAIYSTDKSKGAIVLSRLDPGTLEVTRSWETNIRKNKVANAFMICGRLYTVASYIANTTTVNYAFDTASGKSKMLDVPFHNRYRYNSMIDYNHAKKKLYSWDNFHMVTYDVKLRGL
;
A
#
# COMPACT_ATOMS: atom_id res chain seq x y z
N MET A 1 -51.79 -21.25 4.02
CA MET A 1 -51.46 -22.38 4.90
C MET A 1 -51.09 -23.69 4.20
N TRP A 2 -51.36 -23.90 2.90
CA TRP A 2 -51.05 -25.15 2.19
C TRP A 2 -49.64 -25.18 1.53
N VAL A 3 -49.03 -24.03 1.27
CA VAL A 3 -47.74 -23.94 0.63
C VAL A 3 -46.56 -24.21 1.61
N GLN A 4 -46.74 -23.92 2.88
CA GLN A 4 -45.71 -24.19 3.91
C GLN A 4 -45.61 -25.69 4.28
N SER A 5 -46.70 -26.46 4.15
CA SER A 5 -46.66 -27.90 4.40
C SER A 5 -45.98 -28.70 3.28
N ALA A 6 -46.03 -28.23 2.04
CA ALA A 6 -45.36 -28.88 0.91
C ALA A 6 -43.85 -28.73 0.94
N VAL A 7 -43.33 -27.58 1.44
CA VAL A 7 -41.90 -27.34 1.57
C VAL A 7 -41.28 -28.16 2.71
N PHE A 8 -42.04 -28.38 3.80
CA PHE A 8 -41.57 -29.22 4.90
C PHE A 8 -41.57 -30.72 4.55
N LEU A 9 -42.48 -31.19 3.67
CA LEU A 9 -42.46 -32.59 3.22
C LEU A 9 -41.32 -32.87 2.22
N CYS A 10 -40.93 -31.91 1.39
CA CYS A 10 -39.77 -32.06 0.50
C CYS A 10 -38.43 -32.08 1.25
N LEU A 11 -38.32 -31.44 2.42
CA LEU A 11 -37.09 -31.45 3.22
C LEU A 11 -36.93 -32.75 4.06
N LEU A 12 -37.98 -33.51 4.27
CA LEU A 12 -37.93 -34.80 4.98
C LEU A 12 -37.61 -36.01 4.08
N VAL A 13 -37.65 -35.85 2.77
CA VAL A 13 -37.32 -36.94 1.81
C VAL A 13 -35.85 -36.88 1.35
N LEU A 14 -35.12 -35.82 1.65
CA LEU A 14 -33.68 -35.72 1.33
C LEU A 14 -32.75 -36.20 2.46
N GLY A 15 -33.29 -36.84 3.49
CA GLY A 15 -32.54 -37.46 4.59
C GLY A 15 -32.25 -38.95 4.37
N THR A 16 -31.87 -39.37 3.17
CA THR A 16 -31.41 -40.77 2.97
C THR A 16 -29.90 -40.77 2.81
N GLN A 17 -29.23 -41.23 3.87
CA GLN A 17 -27.97 -41.98 3.93
C GLN A 17 -27.10 -41.90 2.64
N GLY A 18 -26.27 -40.87 2.55
CA GLY A 18 -25.06 -40.94 1.76
C GLY A 18 -24.06 -41.86 2.49
N GLN A 19 -23.88 -43.10 2.04
CA GLN A 19 -22.72 -43.89 2.41
C GLN A 19 -21.49 -43.08 1.99
N ASP A 20 -20.63 -42.72 2.97
CA ASP A 20 -19.34 -42.06 2.72
C ASP A 20 -18.46 -42.99 1.86
N ARG A 21 -18.45 -42.76 0.56
CA ARG A 21 -17.64 -43.51 -0.42
C ARG A 21 -16.18 -43.02 -0.46
N ALA A 22 -15.78 -42.22 0.50
CA ALA A 22 -14.41 -41.71 0.57
C ALA A 22 -13.92 -41.76 2.01
N SER A 23 -12.68 -42.20 2.22
CA SER A 23 -12.01 -42.21 3.51
C SER A 23 -10.66 -41.56 3.43
N LEU A 24 -10.28 -40.79 4.48
CA LEU A 24 -8.98 -40.15 4.64
C LEU A 24 -8.25 -40.78 5.82
N HIS A 25 -7.15 -41.49 5.54
CA HIS A 25 -6.29 -42.07 6.56
C HIS A 25 -5.00 -41.25 6.73
N LYS A 26 -4.68 -40.94 7.98
CA LYS A 26 -3.40 -40.33 8.36
C LYS A 26 -2.50 -41.40 8.96
N SER A 27 -1.31 -41.57 8.40
CA SER A 27 -0.25 -42.44 8.97
C SER A 27 1.00 -41.63 9.26
N SER A 28 1.71 -41.97 10.35
CA SER A 28 2.99 -41.37 10.67
C SER A 28 4.10 -42.35 10.30
N GLY A 29 4.93 -41.97 9.33
CA GLY A 29 6.11 -42.76 8.97
C GLY A 29 7.26 -42.59 9.97
N ARG A 30 8.17 -43.56 10.03
CA ARG A 30 9.37 -43.56 10.91
C ARG A 30 10.29 -42.33 10.75
N SER A 31 10.06 -41.48 9.76
CA SER A 31 10.79 -40.24 9.50
C SER A 31 10.11 -38.95 10.04
N GLY A 32 9.06 -39.08 10.86
CA GLY A 32 8.34 -37.90 11.42
C GLY A 32 7.48 -37.12 10.42
N ARG A 33 7.31 -37.60 9.18
CA ARG A 33 6.44 -37.02 8.18
C ARG A 33 5.07 -37.65 8.22
N CYS A 34 4.00 -36.85 8.27
CA CYS A 34 2.65 -37.34 8.15
C CYS A 34 2.30 -37.61 6.68
N GLN A 35 1.82 -38.81 6.40
CA GLN A 35 1.31 -39.22 5.10
C GLN A 35 -0.22 -39.29 5.20
N TYR A 36 -0.91 -38.69 4.23
CA TYR A 36 -2.36 -38.75 4.12
C TYR A 36 -2.71 -39.58 2.89
N THR A 37 -3.51 -40.62 3.09
CA THR A 37 -4.04 -41.43 2.00
C THR A 37 -5.53 -41.19 1.88
N PHE A 38 -5.94 -40.73 0.71
CA PHE A 38 -7.34 -40.54 0.36
C PHE A 38 -7.78 -41.70 -0.50
N THR A 39 -8.76 -42.47 -0.02
CA THR A 39 -9.31 -43.63 -0.73
C THR A 39 -10.75 -43.31 -1.13
N VAL A 40 -11.04 -43.47 -2.41
CA VAL A 40 -12.39 -43.37 -2.97
C VAL A 40 -12.70 -44.73 -3.56
N ASP A 41 -13.84 -45.33 -3.14
CA ASP A 41 -14.28 -46.58 -3.74
C ASP A 41 -14.67 -46.31 -5.20
N SER A 42 -14.05 -47.04 -6.10
CA SER A 42 -14.42 -47.02 -7.51
C SER A 42 -15.86 -47.49 -7.67
N PRO A 43 -16.71 -46.80 -8.42
CA PRO A 43 -18.03 -47.34 -8.72
C PRO A 43 -17.83 -48.69 -9.41
N VAL A 44 -18.58 -49.66 -8.96
CA VAL A 44 -18.57 -51.02 -9.51
C VAL A 44 -18.57 -50.92 -11.05
N GLU A 45 -17.51 -51.41 -11.68
CA GLU A 45 -17.41 -51.47 -13.14
C GLU A 45 -18.59 -52.32 -13.66
N SER A 46 -19.64 -51.66 -14.08
CA SER A 46 -20.54 -52.26 -15.08
C SER A 46 -19.76 -52.26 -16.38
N SER A 47 -19.37 -53.47 -16.82
CA SER A 47 -18.66 -53.71 -18.09
C SER A 47 -19.26 -52.82 -19.19
N CYS A 48 -18.47 -51.93 -19.80
CA CYS A 48 -18.87 -51.23 -20.98
C CYS A 48 -18.95 -52.22 -22.15
N GLN A 49 -20.06 -52.95 -22.22
CA GLN A 49 -20.52 -53.48 -23.47
C GLN A 49 -21.05 -52.33 -24.30
N SER A 50 -20.44 -52.14 -25.47
CA SER A 50 -20.88 -51.18 -26.48
C SER A 50 -22.32 -51.53 -26.93
N SER A 51 -23.31 -51.10 -26.16
CA SER A 51 -24.70 -51.15 -26.51
C SER A 51 -25.03 -49.87 -27.29
N ARG A 52 -25.38 -50.02 -28.53
CA ARG A 52 -25.98 -48.98 -29.36
C ARG A 52 -27.05 -48.28 -28.51
N VAL A 53 -26.88 -46.95 -28.34
CA VAL A 53 -27.84 -46.07 -27.73
C VAL A 53 -29.17 -46.29 -28.41
N GLY A 54 -30.13 -46.91 -27.75
CA GLY A 54 -31.42 -47.16 -28.30
C GLY A 54 -32.23 -45.85 -28.48
N PRO A 55 -33.17 -45.80 -29.41
CA PRO A 55 -33.94 -44.60 -29.74
C PRO A 55 -34.67 -43.99 -28.53
N GLU A 56 -34.86 -44.75 -27.45
CA GLU A 56 -35.45 -44.23 -26.18
C GLU A 56 -34.51 -43.33 -25.41
N ALA A 57 -33.18 -43.58 -25.42
CA ALA A 57 -32.20 -42.73 -24.70
C ALA A 57 -31.98 -41.40 -25.42
N GLU A 58 -32.02 -41.39 -26.76
CA GLU A 58 -31.98 -40.15 -27.52
C GLU A 58 -33.25 -39.31 -27.31
N ASN A 59 -34.43 -39.98 -27.18
CA ASN A 59 -35.70 -39.30 -26.90
C ASN A 59 -35.69 -38.71 -25.47
N LEU A 60 -35.11 -39.41 -24.51
CA LEU A 60 -34.98 -38.91 -23.14
C LEU A 60 -34.02 -37.70 -23.06
N SER A 61 -32.87 -37.76 -23.76
CA SER A 61 -31.93 -36.65 -23.86
C SER A 61 -32.57 -35.42 -24.50
N ALA A 62 -33.27 -35.59 -25.62
CA ALA A 62 -33.98 -34.51 -26.29
C ALA A 62 -35.07 -33.88 -25.41
N ARG A 63 -35.82 -34.71 -24.62
CA ARG A 63 -36.84 -34.22 -23.67
C ARG A 63 -36.21 -33.48 -22.47
N LEU A 64 -35.05 -33.94 -21.98
CA LEU A 64 -34.28 -33.23 -20.92
C LEU A 64 -33.81 -31.86 -21.41
N THR A 65 -33.24 -31.78 -22.61
CA THR A 65 -32.80 -30.52 -23.21
C THR A 65 -33.97 -29.55 -23.44
N LEU A 66 -35.12 -30.08 -23.83
CA LEU A 66 -36.33 -29.26 -24.00
C LEU A 66 -36.87 -28.76 -22.63
N LEU A 67 -36.83 -29.62 -21.60
CA LEU A 67 -37.19 -29.23 -20.23
C LEU A 67 -36.23 -28.19 -19.64
N GLU A 68 -34.93 -28.34 -19.85
CA GLU A 68 -33.93 -27.34 -19.47
C GLU A 68 -34.16 -26.00 -20.19
N ALA A 69 -34.50 -26.04 -21.47
CA ALA A 69 -34.81 -24.83 -22.23
C ALA A 69 -36.14 -24.17 -21.77
N VAL A 70 -37.13 -24.95 -21.39
CA VAL A 70 -38.39 -24.44 -20.85
C VAL A 70 -38.22 -23.90 -19.43
N VAL A 71 -37.46 -24.59 -18.56
CA VAL A 71 -37.11 -24.13 -17.21
C VAL A 71 -36.27 -22.86 -17.27
N SER A 72 -35.30 -22.78 -18.17
CA SER A 72 -34.50 -21.56 -18.39
C SER A 72 -35.33 -20.39 -18.93
N ARG A 73 -36.38 -20.66 -19.71
CA ARG A 73 -37.30 -19.64 -20.21
C ARG A 73 -38.35 -19.20 -19.15
N VAL A 74 -38.84 -20.12 -18.32
CA VAL A 74 -39.89 -19.85 -17.29
C VAL A 74 -39.28 -19.25 -16.03
N LEU A 75 -38.06 -19.65 -15.66
CA LEU A 75 -37.32 -19.11 -14.52
C LEU A 75 -36.43 -17.92 -14.89
N GLY A 76 -36.55 -17.38 -16.11
CA GLY A 76 -35.82 -16.25 -16.66
C GLY A 76 -34.51 -15.93 -15.92
N ALA A 77 -33.38 -16.06 -16.57
CA ALA A 77 -32.08 -15.72 -15.98
C ALA A 77 -32.07 -14.34 -15.29
N GLU A 78 -32.96 -13.45 -15.67
CA GLU A 78 -33.17 -12.12 -15.10
C GLU A 78 -33.73 -12.16 -13.67
N VAL A 79 -34.71 -13.08 -13.35
CA VAL A 79 -35.30 -13.15 -12.00
C VAL A 79 -34.32 -13.71 -10.97
N LEU A 80 -33.48 -14.70 -11.36
CA LEU A 80 -32.43 -15.24 -10.50
C LEU A 80 -31.29 -14.25 -10.27
N THR A 81 -30.93 -13.44 -11.28
CA THR A 81 -29.91 -12.41 -11.14
C THR A 81 -30.40 -11.24 -10.30
N GLU A 82 -31.68 -10.87 -10.40
CA GLU A 82 -32.28 -9.80 -9.60
C GLU A 82 -32.45 -10.23 -8.12
N ALA A 83 -32.91 -11.43 -7.84
CA ALA A 83 -32.97 -11.97 -6.48
C ALA A 83 -31.61 -12.15 -5.83
N ALA A 84 -30.57 -12.57 -6.58
CA ALA A 84 -29.20 -12.66 -6.09
C ALA A 84 -28.61 -11.27 -5.78
N LYS A 85 -28.96 -10.26 -6.57
CA LYS A 85 -28.56 -8.87 -6.36
C LYS A 85 -29.23 -8.28 -5.12
N GLU A 86 -30.53 -8.53 -4.94
CA GLU A 86 -31.26 -8.12 -3.73
C GLU A 86 -30.69 -8.73 -2.46
N VAL A 87 -30.37 -10.03 -2.47
CA VAL A 87 -29.73 -10.71 -1.32
C VAL A 87 -28.35 -10.12 -1.04
N ALA A 88 -27.56 -9.81 -2.07
CA ALA A 88 -26.24 -9.17 -1.91
C ALA A 88 -26.35 -7.76 -1.33
N ASP A 89 -27.33 -6.97 -1.75
CA ASP A 89 -27.59 -5.62 -1.23
C ASP A 89 -28.09 -5.65 0.22
N ILE A 90 -28.94 -6.62 0.59
CA ILE A 90 -29.38 -6.84 1.98
C ILE A 90 -28.18 -7.21 2.86
N GLN A 91 -27.31 -8.12 2.42
CA GLN A 91 -26.10 -8.47 3.17
C GLN A 91 -25.13 -7.29 3.32
N LYS A 92 -24.97 -6.47 2.28
CA LYS A 92 -24.17 -5.26 2.32
C LYS A 92 -24.73 -4.23 3.31
N THR A 93 -26.04 -4.02 3.29
CA THR A 93 -26.74 -3.10 4.21
C THR A 93 -26.58 -3.57 5.67
N LYS A 94 -26.70 -4.87 5.93
CA LYS A 94 -26.47 -5.44 7.26
C LYS A 94 -25.07 -5.21 7.77
N ARG A 95 -24.05 -5.45 6.94
CA ARG A 95 -22.64 -5.15 7.30
C ARG A 95 -22.40 -3.66 7.61
N LEU A 96 -22.97 -2.77 6.77
CA LEU A 96 -22.86 -1.34 6.99
C LEU A 96 -23.52 -0.89 8.31
N THR A 97 -24.61 -1.54 8.71
CA THR A 97 -25.28 -1.27 9.99
C THR A 97 -24.43 -1.73 11.17
N GLU A 98 -23.84 -2.92 11.08
CA GLU A 98 -22.91 -3.44 12.10
C GLU A 98 -21.66 -2.58 12.24
N ASP A 99 -21.07 -2.15 11.12
CA ASP A 99 -19.90 -1.23 11.09
C ASP A 99 -20.24 0.15 11.70
N LYS A 100 -21.45 0.67 11.41
CA LYS A 100 -21.93 1.92 11.99
C LYS A 100 -22.07 1.82 13.51
N GLU A 101 -22.69 0.77 14.02
CA GLU A 101 -22.86 0.56 15.46
C GLU A 101 -21.51 0.40 16.18
N GLN A 102 -20.53 -0.23 15.52
CA GLN A 102 -19.17 -0.34 16.05
C GLN A 102 -18.48 1.03 16.10
N LEU A 103 -18.66 1.84 15.06
CA LEU A 103 -18.10 3.19 14.98
C LEU A 103 -18.73 4.11 16.04
N ASP A 104 -20.04 4.03 16.23
CA ASP A 104 -20.77 4.80 17.25
C ASP A 104 -20.26 4.48 18.66
N ARG A 105 -20.00 3.20 18.96
CA ARG A 105 -19.39 2.78 20.23
C ARG A 105 -18.00 3.38 20.42
N GLN A 106 -17.17 3.40 19.37
CA GLN A 106 -15.83 4.01 19.42
C GLN A 106 -15.89 5.52 19.65
N VAL A 107 -16.83 6.21 19.00
CA VAL A 107 -17.06 7.65 19.18
C VAL A 107 -17.47 7.96 20.63
N GLN A 108 -18.34 7.15 21.23
CA GLN A 108 -18.75 7.33 22.63
C GLN A 108 -17.57 7.11 23.61
N ASP A 109 -16.73 6.09 23.36
CA ASP A 109 -15.56 5.85 24.19
C ASP A 109 -14.53 6.99 24.10
N LEU A 110 -14.29 7.50 22.90
CA LEU A 110 -13.41 8.65 22.66
C LEU A 110 -13.95 9.92 23.33
N ARG A 111 -15.25 10.18 23.29
CA ARG A 111 -15.87 11.33 23.98
C ARG A 111 -15.65 11.25 25.49
N ARG A 112 -15.88 10.08 26.08
CA ARG A 112 -15.63 9.86 27.51
C ARG A 112 -14.17 10.15 27.88
N ARG A 113 -13.21 9.66 27.09
CA ARG A 113 -11.77 9.91 27.33
C ARG A 113 -11.40 11.38 27.18
N VAL A 114 -12.02 12.11 26.24
CA VAL A 114 -11.83 13.55 26.11
C VAL A 114 -12.36 14.29 27.33
N GLU A 115 -13.52 13.91 27.86
CA GLU A 115 -14.08 14.49 29.09
C GLU A 115 -13.18 14.23 30.30
N GLU A 116 -12.67 12.99 30.47
CA GLU A 116 -11.73 12.63 31.54
C GLU A 116 -10.44 13.48 31.47
N LEU A 117 -9.84 13.58 30.27
CA LEU A 117 -8.63 14.39 30.08
C LEU A 117 -8.89 15.89 30.25
N THR A 118 -10.08 16.37 29.93
CA THR A 118 -10.45 17.78 30.13
C THR A 118 -10.54 18.08 31.63
N MET A 119 -11.17 17.20 32.40
CA MET A 119 -11.24 17.34 33.86
C MET A 119 -9.85 17.26 34.55
N GLU A 120 -8.97 16.39 34.01
CA GLU A 120 -7.60 16.29 34.50
C GLU A 120 -6.78 17.55 34.21
N ALA A 121 -6.93 18.10 33.01
CA ALA A 121 -6.31 19.37 32.61
C ALA A 121 -6.80 20.56 33.43
N GLU A 122 -8.11 20.59 33.79
CA GLU A 122 -8.66 21.61 34.71
C GLU A 122 -8.07 21.48 36.10
N LYS A 123 -7.97 20.26 36.64
CA LYS A 123 -7.33 20.04 37.98
C LYS A 123 -5.86 20.46 37.99
N LEU A 124 -5.13 20.25 36.90
CA LEU A 124 -3.74 20.69 36.79
C LEU A 124 -3.62 22.21 36.64
N ARG A 125 -4.62 22.87 36.05
CA ARG A 125 -4.67 24.33 35.93
C ARG A 125 -5.03 25.01 37.27
N ASP A 126 -5.90 24.41 38.07
CA ASP A 126 -6.33 24.93 39.35
C ASP A 126 -5.31 24.71 40.47
N ASN A 127 -4.32 23.84 40.26
CA ASN A 127 -3.17 23.61 41.13
C ASN A 127 -1.85 23.94 40.41
N PRO A 128 -1.55 25.21 40.12
CA PRO A 128 -0.25 25.56 39.55
C PRO A 128 0.83 25.35 40.63
N CYS A 129 1.90 24.63 40.23
CA CYS A 129 3.11 24.52 41.07
C CYS A 129 3.56 25.92 41.52
N PRO A 130 3.84 26.13 42.83
CA PRO A 130 4.33 27.42 43.31
C PRO A 130 5.67 27.73 42.62
N LEU A 131 5.69 28.74 41.76
CA LEU A 131 6.92 29.35 41.27
C LEU A 131 7.60 30.04 42.46
N LEU A 132 8.71 29.51 42.91
CA LEU A 132 9.63 30.18 43.86
C LEU A 132 10.19 31.45 43.17
N HIS A 133 9.55 32.59 43.42
CA HIS A 133 10.14 33.89 43.17
C HIS A 133 11.11 34.19 44.32
N GLY A 134 12.39 33.97 44.09
CA GLY A 134 13.48 34.47 44.91
C GLY A 134 14.09 35.71 44.29
N ASN A 135 13.82 36.88 44.82
CA ASN A 135 14.55 38.10 44.54
C ASN A 135 15.94 38.06 45.22
N PRO A 136 16.97 38.57 44.57
CA PRO A 136 18.31 38.62 45.15
C PRO A 136 18.54 39.97 45.84
N THR A 137 18.71 39.97 47.19
CA THR A 137 19.45 41.02 47.87
C THR A 137 20.07 40.46 49.16
N ASP A 138 21.41 40.58 49.19
CA ASP A 138 22.34 40.85 50.29
C ASP A 138 22.35 40.00 51.60
N GLY A 139 23.59 39.61 51.96
CA GLY A 139 24.00 39.59 53.35
C GLY A 139 24.81 38.37 53.81
N PHE A 140 26.06 38.60 54.01
CA PHE A 140 27.09 37.89 54.77
C PHE A 140 26.61 37.20 56.04
N GLY A 141 27.17 36.02 56.36
CA GLY A 141 27.24 35.55 57.78
C GLY A 141 27.33 34.03 57.91
N GLY A 142 28.50 33.54 58.21
CA GLY A 142 28.77 32.12 58.48
C GLY A 142 28.10 31.57 59.70
N ILE A 143 28.12 30.25 59.86
CA ILE A 143 28.62 29.50 61.08
C ILE A 143 28.17 28.02 60.89
N ARG A 144 29.10 27.18 61.35
CA ARG A 144 29.10 25.71 61.42
C ARG A 144 27.89 25.11 62.15
N GLY A 145 27.53 23.90 61.70
CA GLY A 145 26.67 22.99 62.49
C GLY A 145 26.50 21.63 61.79
N SER A 146 27.17 20.65 62.32
CA SER A 146 27.14 19.22 62.06
C SER A 146 25.73 18.62 62.17
N GLY A 147 25.38 17.66 61.36
CA GLY A 147 24.20 16.83 61.54
C GLY A 147 23.94 15.89 60.33
N SER A 148 24.48 14.70 60.43
CA SER A 148 24.16 13.55 59.62
C SER A 148 22.67 13.24 59.60
N VAL A 149 22.08 12.81 58.44
CA VAL A 149 21.34 11.57 58.25
C VAL A 149 20.74 11.47 56.81
N THR A 150 21.24 10.51 56.10
CA THR A 150 20.64 9.54 55.14
C THR A 150 19.66 9.96 54.05
N ASN A 151 20.10 9.63 52.83
CA ASN A 151 19.42 8.94 51.70
C ASN A 151 18.23 9.60 50.98
N GLY A 152 18.54 9.97 49.78
CA GLY A 152 17.62 10.20 48.68
C GLY A 152 18.41 10.66 47.47
N ALA A 153 18.93 9.70 46.67
CA ALA A 153 19.70 10.02 45.49
C ALA A 153 18.81 10.65 44.42
N PHE A 154 18.80 11.97 44.34
CA PHE A 154 18.45 12.68 43.12
C PHE A 154 19.73 12.87 42.29
N GLN A 155 19.90 12.11 41.22
CA GLN A 155 20.91 12.42 40.23
C GLN A 155 20.46 13.68 39.46
N GLU A 156 21.14 14.78 39.74
CA GLU A 156 21.16 15.94 38.84
C GLU A 156 21.71 15.47 37.49
N MET A 157 20.84 15.34 36.49
CA MET A 157 21.30 15.28 35.10
C MET A 157 21.77 16.66 34.69
N LYS A 158 23.08 16.92 34.82
CA LYS A 158 23.72 17.99 34.06
C LYS A 158 23.55 17.71 32.60
N ALA A 159 22.74 18.52 31.92
CA ALA A 159 22.75 18.60 30.47
C ALA A 159 24.08 19.18 30.02
N GLU A 160 25.04 18.34 29.69
CA GLU A 160 26.19 18.77 28.91
C GLU A 160 25.68 19.15 27.50
N VAL A 161 25.63 20.44 27.25
CA VAL A 161 25.51 20.96 25.88
C VAL A 161 26.86 20.71 25.21
N SER A 162 27.01 19.54 24.58
CA SER A 162 28.11 19.34 23.64
C SER A 162 27.80 20.15 22.40
N GLU A 163 28.55 21.20 22.16
CA GLU A 163 28.60 21.87 20.86
C GLU A 163 28.98 20.82 19.81
N LEU A 164 28.00 20.49 18.95
CA LEU A 164 28.27 19.67 17.78
C LEU A 164 29.27 20.44 16.89
N PRO A 165 30.38 19.80 16.48
CA PRO A 165 31.32 20.44 15.57
C PRO A 165 30.58 20.90 14.32
N ALA A 166 30.87 22.10 13.89
CA ALA A 166 30.35 22.70 12.67
C ALA A 166 30.42 21.66 11.53
N PRO A 167 29.37 21.52 10.72
CA PRO A 167 29.36 20.53 9.65
C PRO A 167 30.57 20.77 8.75
N VAL A 168 31.45 19.78 8.70
CA VAL A 168 32.50 19.71 7.72
C VAL A 168 31.80 19.85 6.37
N LYS A 169 32.16 20.90 5.61
CA LYS A 169 31.77 21.03 4.22
C LYS A 169 32.33 19.80 3.51
N ILE A 170 31.52 18.78 3.40
CA ILE A 170 31.77 17.68 2.47
C ILE A 170 31.75 18.35 1.11
N GLN A 171 32.91 18.42 0.49
CA GLN A 171 33.00 18.75 -0.92
C GLN A 171 32.08 17.77 -1.64
N GLU A 172 30.91 18.27 -2.03
CA GLU A 172 30.06 17.56 -2.96
C GLU A 172 30.93 17.26 -4.18
N ASN A 173 31.29 16.00 -4.33
CA ASN A 173 31.76 15.53 -5.63
C ASN A 173 30.68 15.95 -6.61
N ILE A 174 30.95 16.92 -7.41
CA ILE A 174 30.19 17.32 -8.58
C ILE A 174 30.27 16.10 -9.50
N HIS A 175 29.40 15.11 -9.21
CA HIS A 175 29.14 14.03 -10.15
C HIS A 175 28.63 14.72 -11.40
N ASN A 176 29.46 14.64 -12.44
CA ASN A 176 29.18 15.01 -13.81
C ASN A 176 27.69 14.95 -14.13
N ASN A 177 27.06 16.11 -14.14
CA ASN A 177 25.62 16.31 -14.36
C ASN A 177 25.26 16.11 -15.87
N ARG A 178 25.98 15.18 -16.54
CA ARG A 178 25.72 14.83 -17.94
C ARG A 178 24.40 14.07 -18.00
N GLY A 179 23.36 14.76 -18.41
CA GLY A 179 22.02 14.19 -18.64
C GLY A 179 20.93 14.67 -17.69
N CYS A 180 21.27 15.49 -16.69
CA CYS A 180 20.27 16.16 -15.86
C CYS A 180 19.75 17.43 -16.52
N GLY A 181 18.44 17.69 -16.35
CA GLY A 181 17.78 18.87 -16.88
C GLY A 181 16.45 19.13 -16.20
N GLU A 182 15.77 20.17 -16.63
CA GLU A 182 14.38 20.43 -16.22
C GLU A 182 13.41 19.68 -17.14
N LEU A 183 12.27 19.27 -16.56
CA LEU A 183 11.18 18.69 -17.33
C LEU A 183 10.71 19.67 -18.42
N ALA A 184 10.83 19.26 -19.68
CA ALA A 184 10.40 20.04 -20.83
C ALA A 184 9.03 19.58 -21.34
N SER A 185 8.82 18.27 -21.44
CA SER A 185 7.54 17.70 -21.86
C SER A 185 7.39 16.26 -21.38
N VAL A 186 6.12 15.86 -21.25
CA VAL A 186 5.70 14.48 -21.04
C VAL A 186 4.99 14.03 -22.31
N GLY A 187 5.34 12.85 -22.83
CA GLY A 187 4.75 12.27 -24.02
C GLY A 187 3.35 11.71 -23.78
N GLU A 188 2.76 11.15 -24.85
CA GLU A 188 1.48 10.46 -24.76
C GLU A 188 1.60 9.14 -23.97
N PRO A 189 0.53 8.73 -23.27
CA PRO A 189 0.52 7.48 -22.51
C PRO A 189 0.57 6.24 -23.40
N GLU A 190 1.58 5.40 -23.17
CA GLU A 190 1.70 4.06 -23.75
C GLU A 190 1.18 3.03 -22.74
N THR A 191 0.13 2.28 -23.11
CA THR A 191 -0.46 1.25 -22.25
C THR A 191 0.20 -0.10 -22.50
N HIS A 192 0.65 -0.77 -21.43
CA HIS A 192 1.34 -2.05 -21.50
C HIS A 192 0.45 -3.22 -21.11
N GLN A 193 -0.31 -3.09 -20.01
CA GLN A 193 -1.19 -4.13 -19.51
C GLN A 193 -2.35 -3.52 -18.71
N LYS A 194 -3.47 -4.25 -18.68
CA LYS A 194 -4.57 -4.05 -17.74
C LYS A 194 -4.51 -5.12 -16.66
N ALA A 195 -4.66 -4.74 -15.41
CA ALA A 195 -4.69 -5.65 -14.27
C ALA A 195 -6.05 -6.36 -14.20
N ASP A 196 -6.34 -7.26 -15.15
CA ASP A 196 -7.58 -8.03 -15.20
C ASP A 196 -7.63 -9.08 -14.08
N GLY A 197 -8.85 -9.35 -13.60
CA GLY A 197 -9.08 -10.36 -12.55
C GLY A 197 -8.61 -10.00 -11.15
N ILE A 198 -8.09 -8.79 -10.95
CA ILE A 198 -7.61 -8.32 -9.67
C ILE A 198 -8.49 -7.14 -9.24
N THR A 199 -8.85 -7.11 -7.98
CA THR A 199 -9.59 -6.02 -7.35
C THR A 199 -8.83 -4.69 -7.33
N GLY A 200 -7.77 -4.57 -8.15
CA GLY A 200 -6.76 -3.52 -8.08
C GLY A 200 -6.98 -2.33 -9.01
N LYS A 201 -7.87 -1.41 -8.62
CA LYS A 201 -7.97 -0.10 -9.29
C LYS A 201 -6.65 0.66 -9.23
N TYR A 202 -5.79 0.38 -8.26
CA TYR A 202 -4.48 0.99 -8.03
C TYR A 202 -3.44 -0.03 -7.56
N GLY A 203 -2.20 0.25 -7.89
CA GLY A 203 -1.05 -0.58 -7.57
C GLY A 203 0.26 0.18 -7.78
N MET A 204 1.33 -0.54 -7.65
CA MET A 204 2.69 -0.10 -7.99
C MET A 204 3.26 -1.04 -9.06
N TRP A 205 3.96 -0.51 -10.05
CA TRP A 205 4.77 -1.27 -10.97
C TRP A 205 5.97 -0.46 -11.43
N PHE A 206 7.13 -1.11 -11.57
CA PHE A 206 8.36 -0.39 -11.86
C PHE A 206 9.44 -1.34 -12.43
N GLN A 207 10.47 -0.77 -13.04
CA GLN A 207 11.72 -1.43 -13.37
C GLN A 207 12.85 -0.72 -12.63
N ASP A 208 13.81 -1.48 -12.09
CA ASP A 208 14.92 -0.91 -11.34
C ASP A 208 15.83 -0.09 -12.27
N PRO A 209 15.97 1.24 -12.08
CA PRO A 209 16.81 2.07 -12.94
C PRO A 209 18.32 1.83 -12.74
N GLU A 210 18.70 1.25 -11.61
CA GLU A 210 20.10 0.92 -11.29
C GLU A 210 20.23 -0.55 -10.86
N ALA A 211 19.61 -1.45 -11.64
CA ALA A 211 19.65 -2.89 -11.38
C ALA A 211 21.09 -3.42 -11.36
N THR A 212 21.40 -4.22 -10.35
CA THR A 212 22.74 -4.80 -10.16
C THR A 212 23.05 -5.97 -11.11
N GLY A 213 22.09 -6.41 -11.91
CA GLY A 213 22.24 -7.41 -12.97
C GLY A 213 22.11 -8.87 -12.55
N ARG A 214 22.16 -9.20 -11.26
CA ARG A 214 21.95 -10.56 -10.74
C ARG A 214 21.29 -10.54 -9.36
N PRO A 215 20.26 -11.37 -9.15
CA PRO A 215 19.61 -12.29 -10.09
C PRO A 215 18.65 -11.59 -11.07
N TYR A 216 18.38 -10.30 -10.87
CA TYR A 216 17.41 -9.52 -11.65
C TYR A 216 18.09 -8.38 -12.39
N GLY A 217 17.76 -8.24 -13.69
CA GLY A 217 18.33 -7.24 -14.56
C GLY A 217 17.46 -5.98 -14.74
N PRO A 218 17.90 -5.03 -15.57
CA PRO A 218 17.19 -3.77 -15.82
C PRO A 218 15.86 -3.93 -16.57
N ASP A 219 15.63 -5.11 -17.16
CA ASP A 219 14.38 -5.40 -17.87
C ASP A 219 13.33 -6.06 -16.96
N THR A 220 13.73 -6.54 -15.79
CA THR A 220 12.82 -7.13 -14.81
C THR A 220 11.78 -6.12 -14.36
N VAL A 221 10.50 -6.54 -14.42
CA VAL A 221 9.37 -5.71 -14.01
C VAL A 221 8.81 -6.20 -12.69
N TRP A 222 8.63 -5.29 -11.78
CA TRP A 222 8.08 -5.51 -10.45
C TRP A 222 6.69 -4.93 -10.36
N ARG A 223 5.77 -5.65 -9.72
CA ARG A 223 4.39 -5.21 -9.58
C ARG A 223 3.83 -5.61 -8.22
N ILE A 224 3.12 -4.67 -7.58
CA ILE A 224 2.32 -4.89 -6.38
C ILE A 224 0.89 -4.41 -6.66
N ASN A 225 -0.09 -5.26 -6.37
CA ASN A 225 -1.50 -4.87 -6.42
C ASN A 225 -1.84 -4.25 -5.07
N ALA A 226 -2.07 -2.93 -5.02
CA ALA A 226 -2.17 -2.19 -3.76
C ALA A 226 -3.58 -2.16 -3.18
N VAL A 227 -4.46 -3.08 -3.57
CA VAL A 227 -5.84 -3.19 -3.06
C VAL A 227 -5.99 -4.43 -2.18
N GLY A 228 -6.38 -4.22 -0.94
CA GLY A 228 -6.58 -5.31 0.01
C GLY A 228 -6.17 -4.95 1.44
N LYS A 229 -6.43 -5.88 2.36
CA LYS A 229 -6.10 -5.69 3.78
C LYS A 229 -4.69 -6.19 4.14
N ASP A 230 -4.14 -7.13 3.37
CA ASP A 230 -2.84 -7.76 3.65
C ASP A 230 -2.06 -7.95 2.35
N ILE A 231 -1.51 -6.85 1.86
CA ILE A 231 -0.81 -6.79 0.57
C ILE A 231 0.64 -7.22 0.80
N LYS A 232 0.97 -8.43 0.36
CA LYS A 232 2.30 -9.04 0.52
C LYS A 232 2.87 -9.64 -0.77
N GLU A 233 2.08 -9.73 -1.83
CA GLU A 233 2.52 -10.33 -3.08
C GLU A 233 3.28 -9.31 -3.95
N LEU A 234 4.54 -9.60 -4.21
CA LEU A 234 5.37 -8.92 -5.19
C LEU A 234 5.50 -9.82 -6.41
N TYR A 235 4.86 -9.44 -7.50
CA TYR A 235 4.89 -10.14 -8.79
C TYR A 235 6.14 -9.74 -9.56
N VAL A 236 6.88 -10.74 -10.05
CA VAL A 236 8.14 -10.58 -10.78
C VAL A 236 7.95 -11.05 -12.21
N TYR A 237 8.23 -10.19 -13.19
CA TYR A 237 8.21 -10.53 -14.60
C TYR A 237 9.61 -10.34 -15.18
N GLU A 238 10.08 -11.28 -15.97
CA GLU A 238 11.41 -11.23 -16.57
C GLU A 238 11.61 -9.97 -17.42
N ASN A 239 10.55 -9.57 -18.13
CA ASN A 239 10.56 -8.42 -19.03
C ASN A 239 9.15 -7.89 -19.30
N MET A 240 9.06 -6.81 -20.10
CA MET A 240 7.81 -6.18 -20.47
C MET A 240 6.88 -7.09 -21.31
N GLU A 241 7.43 -8.06 -22.05
CA GLU A 241 6.61 -9.00 -22.83
C GLU A 241 5.88 -9.97 -21.90
N GLN A 242 6.54 -10.51 -20.90
CA GLN A 242 5.89 -11.36 -19.90
C GLN A 242 4.86 -10.58 -19.07
N LEU A 243 5.14 -9.31 -18.76
CA LEU A 243 4.14 -8.44 -18.14
C LEU A 243 2.89 -8.34 -18.99
N ARG A 244 3.03 -8.05 -20.31
CA ARG A 244 1.89 -7.92 -21.25
C ARG A 244 1.07 -9.21 -21.32
N ARG A 245 1.71 -10.37 -21.23
CA ARG A 245 1.05 -11.69 -21.19
C ARG A 245 0.41 -12.02 -19.85
N GLY A 246 0.69 -11.22 -18.81
CA GLY A 246 0.18 -11.49 -17.46
C GLY A 246 0.80 -12.73 -16.79
N LEU A 247 1.99 -13.16 -17.22
CA LEU A 247 2.66 -14.38 -16.76
C LEU A 247 3.87 -14.02 -15.89
N PRO A 248 3.71 -13.86 -14.57
CA PRO A 248 4.84 -13.62 -13.69
C PRO A 248 5.75 -14.86 -13.64
N MET A 249 7.07 -14.66 -13.71
CA MET A 249 8.03 -15.72 -13.52
C MET A 249 8.08 -16.19 -12.06
N LYS A 250 7.70 -15.31 -11.14
CA LYS A 250 7.71 -15.57 -9.70
C LYS A 250 6.76 -14.64 -8.96
N VAL A 251 6.25 -15.11 -7.83
CA VAL A 251 5.58 -14.28 -6.81
C VAL A 251 6.40 -14.41 -5.52
N VAL A 252 6.91 -13.28 -5.05
CA VAL A 252 7.65 -13.18 -3.78
C VAL A 252 6.68 -12.73 -2.70
N VAL A 253 6.66 -13.44 -1.57
CA VAL A 253 5.82 -13.07 -0.42
C VAL A 253 6.64 -12.20 0.52
N LEU A 254 6.24 -10.94 0.66
CA LEU A 254 6.88 -9.98 1.55
C LEU A 254 6.59 -10.32 3.02
N PRO A 255 7.55 -10.12 3.93
CA PRO A 255 7.36 -10.41 5.35
C PRO A 255 6.34 -9.51 6.03
N GLU A 256 6.20 -8.28 5.54
CA GLU A 256 5.29 -7.25 6.08
C GLU A 256 4.42 -6.67 4.98
N SER A 257 3.17 -6.35 5.33
CA SER A 257 2.23 -5.79 4.36
C SER A 257 2.61 -4.39 3.91
N VAL A 258 2.45 -4.14 2.62
CA VAL A 258 2.71 -2.86 1.96
C VAL A 258 1.55 -1.88 2.21
N GLU A 259 1.87 -0.60 2.40
CA GLU A 259 0.87 0.48 2.45
C GLU A 259 0.76 1.14 1.08
N SER A 260 -0.39 0.94 0.43
CA SER A 260 -0.77 1.64 -0.80
C SER A 260 0.26 1.56 -1.96
N THR A 261 0.45 2.65 -2.72
CA THR A 261 1.16 2.70 -4.01
C THR A 261 2.57 3.29 -3.96
N GLY A 262 3.00 3.78 -2.80
CA GLY A 262 4.25 4.53 -2.65
C GLY A 262 5.51 3.67 -2.48
N ALA A 263 5.56 2.48 -3.10
CA ALA A 263 6.74 1.62 -3.10
C ALA A 263 7.55 1.83 -4.38
N THR A 264 8.88 1.66 -4.30
CA THR A 264 9.77 1.75 -5.46
C THR A 264 10.88 0.69 -5.42
N VAL A 265 11.52 0.44 -6.55
CA VAL A 265 12.63 -0.51 -6.67
C VAL A 265 13.89 0.24 -7.08
N TYR A 266 14.99 0.00 -6.35
CA TYR A 266 16.24 0.68 -6.58
C TYR A 266 17.44 -0.18 -6.12
N ARG A 267 18.44 -0.34 -6.96
CA ARG A 267 19.69 -1.07 -6.68
C ARG A 267 19.46 -2.48 -6.11
N GLY A 268 18.57 -3.24 -6.72
CA GLY A 268 18.27 -4.62 -6.32
C GLY A 268 17.49 -4.74 -5.00
N SER A 269 16.86 -3.68 -4.54
CA SER A 269 16.02 -3.68 -3.33
C SER A 269 14.66 -3.06 -3.60
N LEU A 270 13.61 -3.62 -2.97
CA LEU A 270 12.30 -3.00 -2.87
C LEU A 270 12.27 -2.13 -1.61
N TYR A 271 11.84 -0.89 -1.78
CA TYR A 271 11.60 0.05 -0.70
C TYR A 271 10.10 0.30 -0.59
N TYR A 272 9.55 0.15 0.61
CA TYR A 272 8.11 0.32 0.81
C TYR A 272 7.77 0.76 2.23
N GLN A 273 6.63 1.38 2.39
CA GLN A 273 6.06 1.70 3.70
C GLN A 273 5.35 0.48 4.26
N ARG A 274 5.62 0.15 5.53
CA ARG A 274 4.87 -0.83 6.29
C ARG A 274 3.44 -0.34 6.50
N ARG A 275 2.48 -1.21 6.29
CA ARG A 275 1.07 -0.89 6.48
C ARG A 275 0.77 -0.34 7.88
N ARG A 276 -0.03 0.75 7.93
CA ARG A 276 -0.45 1.46 9.16
C ARG A 276 0.70 1.90 10.05
N SER A 277 1.82 2.25 9.50
CA SER A 277 3.02 2.60 10.23
C SER A 277 3.84 3.64 9.47
N PRO A 278 4.58 4.54 10.15
CA PRO A 278 5.55 5.40 9.50
C PRO A 278 6.84 4.67 9.12
N THR A 279 6.90 3.34 9.33
CA THR A 279 8.10 2.54 9.13
C THR A 279 8.35 2.27 7.65
N LEU A 280 9.53 2.66 7.19
CA LEU A 280 10.08 2.28 5.89
C LEU A 280 10.82 0.96 5.98
N LEU A 281 10.71 0.16 4.96
CA LEU A 281 11.31 -1.17 4.86
C LEU A 281 12.15 -1.25 3.60
N ARG A 282 13.35 -1.84 3.73
CA ARG A 282 14.18 -2.27 2.60
C ARG A 282 14.21 -3.78 2.56
N PHE A 283 13.71 -4.33 1.46
CA PHE A 283 13.71 -5.75 1.18
C PHE A 283 14.69 -6.04 0.03
N ASP A 284 15.71 -6.83 0.30
CA ASP A 284 16.70 -7.24 -0.69
C ASP A 284 16.11 -8.30 -1.61
N LEU A 285 16.03 -7.98 -2.90
CA LEU A 285 15.37 -8.82 -3.90
C LEU A 285 16.17 -10.06 -4.27
N GLY A 286 17.49 -10.00 -4.13
CA GLY A 286 18.38 -11.12 -4.45
C GLY A 286 18.35 -12.21 -3.39
N SER A 287 18.41 -11.84 -2.12
CA SER A 287 18.35 -12.78 -0.99
C SER A 287 16.93 -13.03 -0.48
N GLU A 288 15.95 -12.27 -0.94
CA GLU A 288 14.55 -12.29 -0.49
C GLU A 288 14.41 -12.10 1.04
N LYS A 289 15.17 -11.17 1.58
CA LYS A 289 15.19 -10.86 3.01
C LYS A 289 14.91 -9.40 3.29
N LEU A 290 14.21 -9.18 4.39
CA LEU A 290 14.09 -7.84 4.95
C LEU A 290 15.41 -7.48 5.64
N VAL A 291 16.05 -6.39 5.17
CA VAL A 291 17.39 -5.99 5.61
C VAL A 291 17.36 -4.76 6.53
N VAL A 292 16.43 -3.84 6.31
CA VAL A 292 16.34 -2.60 7.10
C VAL A 292 14.90 -2.29 7.45
N ARG A 293 14.70 -1.78 8.68
CA ARG A 293 13.46 -1.16 9.17
C ARG A 293 13.82 0.17 9.79
N ARG A 294 13.14 1.24 9.40
CA ARG A 294 13.36 2.56 9.97
C ARG A 294 12.11 3.41 9.91
N ASP A 295 11.75 4.03 11.00
CA ASP A 295 10.66 4.98 11.03
C ASP A 295 11.08 6.30 10.36
N LEU A 296 10.20 6.82 9.49
CA LEU A 296 10.38 8.15 8.92
C LEU A 296 9.86 9.19 9.93
N PRO A 297 10.74 10.02 10.48
CA PRO A 297 10.37 10.89 11.60
C PRO A 297 9.22 11.83 11.27
N GLN A 298 8.23 11.89 12.17
CA GLN A 298 7.07 12.81 12.10
C GLN A 298 6.20 12.66 10.85
N SER A 299 6.41 11.66 10.00
CA SER A 299 5.58 11.44 8.83
C SER A 299 4.14 11.06 9.20
N GLY A 300 3.18 11.56 8.42
CA GLY A 300 1.84 11.01 8.42
C GLY A 300 1.83 9.59 7.86
N PHE A 301 0.82 8.81 8.24
CA PHE A 301 0.59 7.47 7.73
C PHE A 301 -0.91 7.14 7.80
N HIS A 302 -1.31 6.11 7.06
CA HIS A 302 -2.65 5.55 7.03
C HIS A 302 -3.77 6.57 6.72
N GLY A 303 -3.55 7.41 5.71
CA GLY A 303 -4.53 8.38 5.21
C GLY A 303 -4.52 9.72 5.95
N LYS A 304 -3.48 10.03 6.71
CA LYS A 304 -3.36 11.32 7.39
C LYS A 304 -3.05 12.46 6.41
N PHE A 305 -2.13 12.23 5.49
CA PHE A 305 -1.73 13.19 4.45
C PHE A 305 -1.64 12.53 3.07
N PRO A 306 -2.74 11.98 2.53
CA PRO A 306 -2.74 11.34 1.23
C PRO A 306 -2.65 12.37 0.09
N TYR A 307 -2.44 11.89 -1.12
CA TYR A 307 -2.70 12.66 -2.34
C TYR A 307 -4.20 12.92 -2.52
N SER A 308 -4.56 13.79 -3.47
CA SER A 308 -5.96 14.19 -3.72
C SER A 308 -6.88 13.03 -4.15
N TRP A 309 -6.34 11.93 -4.69
CA TRP A 309 -7.12 10.75 -5.06
C TRP A 309 -7.53 9.89 -3.85
N GLY A 310 -7.07 10.22 -2.65
CA GLY A 310 -7.33 9.47 -1.43
C GLY A 310 -6.31 8.34 -1.23
N GLY A 311 -6.79 7.16 -0.78
CA GLY A 311 -5.92 6.03 -0.47
C GLY A 311 -5.06 6.27 0.77
N TYR A 312 -3.94 5.56 0.86
CA TYR A 312 -3.06 5.57 2.03
C TYR A 312 -1.61 5.83 1.66
N THR A 313 -1.35 6.46 0.50
CA THR A 313 0.00 6.87 0.09
C THR A 313 0.40 8.16 0.79
N ASP A 314 0.57 8.07 2.10
CA ASP A 314 1.10 9.18 2.91
C ASP A 314 2.58 9.38 2.69
N ILE A 315 3.33 8.29 2.56
CA ILE A 315 4.74 8.26 2.21
C ILE A 315 4.86 7.66 0.82
N ASP A 316 5.44 8.41 -0.08
CA ASP A 316 5.69 8.04 -1.46
C ASP A 316 7.20 8.00 -1.70
N LEU A 317 7.73 6.83 -2.03
CA LEU A 317 9.15 6.61 -2.27
C LEU A 317 9.43 6.75 -3.75
N ALA A 318 10.41 7.57 -4.09
CA ALA A 318 10.77 7.86 -5.46
C ALA A 318 12.29 7.75 -5.66
N VAL A 319 12.72 7.58 -6.89
CA VAL A 319 14.14 7.56 -7.26
C VAL A 319 14.41 8.50 -8.43
N ASP A 320 15.60 9.11 -8.41
CA ASP A 320 16.09 9.88 -9.54
C ASP A 320 17.61 9.75 -9.66
N GLU A 321 18.23 10.58 -10.48
CA GLU A 321 19.68 10.60 -10.70
C GLU A 321 20.50 10.92 -9.43
N GLN A 322 19.84 11.43 -8.37
CA GLN A 322 20.50 11.74 -7.09
C GLN A 322 20.29 10.67 -6.02
N GLY A 323 19.42 9.68 -6.26
CA GLY A 323 19.19 8.54 -5.39
C GLY A 323 17.76 8.37 -4.90
N LEU A 324 17.60 7.89 -3.67
CA LEU A 324 16.31 7.54 -3.06
C LEU A 324 15.72 8.72 -2.30
N TRP A 325 14.42 8.94 -2.47
CA TRP A 325 13.65 10.02 -1.89
C TRP A 325 12.39 9.51 -1.18
N ALA A 326 11.98 10.24 -0.14
CA ALA A 326 10.64 10.13 0.44
C ALA A 326 9.89 11.46 0.22
N ILE A 327 8.66 11.36 -0.30
CA ILE A 327 7.72 12.45 -0.54
C ILE A 327 6.54 12.26 0.42
N TYR A 328 6.46 13.08 1.47
CA TYR A 328 5.49 12.89 2.54
C TYR A 328 5.02 14.21 3.13
N SER A 329 4.26 14.19 4.21
CA SER A 329 3.89 15.38 4.98
C SER A 329 3.94 15.10 6.46
N THR A 330 4.03 16.18 7.24
CA THR A 330 4.07 16.16 8.70
C THR A 330 3.01 17.07 9.30
N ASP A 331 2.70 16.91 10.59
CA ASP A 331 1.84 17.87 11.31
C ASP A 331 2.46 19.26 11.35
N LYS A 332 3.78 19.34 11.51
CA LYS A 332 4.53 20.60 11.52
C LYS A 332 4.39 21.33 10.20
N SER A 333 4.47 20.62 9.07
CA SER A 333 4.31 21.20 7.73
C SER A 333 2.84 21.47 7.37
N LYS A 334 1.87 21.12 8.24
CA LYS A 334 0.42 21.32 8.04
C LYS A 334 -0.09 20.73 6.72
N GLY A 335 0.45 19.58 6.32
CA GLY A 335 0.09 18.90 5.08
C GLY A 335 0.84 19.40 3.83
N ALA A 336 1.77 20.35 3.95
CA ALA A 336 2.69 20.67 2.86
C ALA A 336 3.64 19.47 2.60
N ILE A 337 4.03 19.29 1.35
CA ILE A 337 4.96 18.23 0.98
C ILE A 337 6.32 18.51 1.63
N VAL A 338 6.84 17.51 2.30
CA VAL A 338 8.21 17.42 2.78
C VAL A 338 8.94 16.41 1.91
N LEU A 339 10.11 16.77 1.44
CA LEU A 339 11.03 15.90 0.72
C LEU A 339 12.15 15.49 1.64
N SER A 340 12.49 14.21 1.64
CA SER A 340 13.69 13.75 2.33
C SER A 340 14.52 12.87 1.40
N ARG A 341 15.80 13.19 1.28
CA ARG A 341 16.76 12.29 0.66
C ARG A 341 17.15 11.22 1.66
N LEU A 342 17.06 9.97 1.25
CA LEU A 342 17.34 8.81 2.09
C LEU A 342 18.66 8.16 1.69
N ASP A 343 19.41 7.68 2.66
CA ASP A 343 20.47 6.71 2.41
C ASP A 343 19.85 5.36 2.02
N PRO A 344 20.11 4.82 0.82
CA PRO A 344 19.46 3.59 0.37
C PRO A 344 19.91 2.34 1.16
N GLY A 345 21.06 2.40 1.85
CA GLY A 345 21.55 1.30 2.69
C GLY A 345 20.86 1.22 4.03
N THR A 346 20.67 2.37 4.70
CA THR A 346 20.20 2.48 6.10
C THR A 346 18.81 3.06 6.25
N LEU A 347 18.25 3.67 5.18
CA LEU A 347 17.01 4.47 5.18
C LEU A 347 17.08 5.71 6.08
N GLU A 348 18.27 6.16 6.45
CA GLU A 348 18.45 7.39 7.20
C GLU A 348 18.13 8.62 6.35
N VAL A 349 17.45 9.58 6.97
CA VAL A 349 17.24 10.89 6.35
C VAL A 349 18.55 11.66 6.36
N THR A 350 19.10 11.90 5.17
CA THR A 350 20.35 12.64 5.03
C THR A 350 20.13 14.14 4.91
N ARG A 351 19.00 14.54 4.31
CA ARG A 351 18.60 15.93 4.15
C ARG A 351 17.10 16.04 3.91
N SER A 352 16.48 17.14 4.35
CA SER A 352 15.05 17.39 4.15
C SER A 352 14.78 18.80 3.67
N TRP A 353 13.67 18.97 2.94
CA TRP A 353 13.17 20.24 2.44
C TRP A 353 11.66 20.30 2.66
N GLU A 354 11.17 21.47 3.04
CA GLU A 354 9.75 21.74 3.15
C GLU A 354 9.31 22.60 1.96
N THR A 355 8.23 22.19 1.29
CA THR A 355 7.68 22.91 0.15
C THR A 355 6.49 23.78 0.57
N ASN A 356 5.98 24.61 -0.35
CA ASN A 356 4.80 25.42 -0.14
C ASN A 356 3.53 24.85 -0.80
N ILE A 357 3.55 23.59 -1.27
CA ILE A 357 2.38 22.92 -1.85
C ILE A 357 1.88 21.79 -0.94
N ARG A 358 0.57 21.72 -0.71
CA ARG A 358 -0.04 20.68 0.10
C ARG A 358 -0.25 19.40 -0.69
N LYS A 359 0.11 18.26 -0.09
CA LYS A 359 0.03 16.94 -0.72
C LYS A 359 -1.39 16.57 -1.17
N ASN A 360 -2.42 16.91 -0.40
CA ASN A 360 -3.82 16.65 -0.74
C ASN A 360 -4.39 17.60 -1.83
N LYS A 361 -3.59 18.51 -2.37
CA LYS A 361 -3.97 19.40 -3.49
C LYS A 361 -3.39 18.97 -4.81
N VAL A 362 -2.57 17.92 -4.82
CA VAL A 362 -1.96 17.34 -6.03
C VAL A 362 -2.32 15.87 -6.15
N ALA A 363 -2.36 15.37 -7.38
CA ALA A 363 -2.74 14.00 -7.66
C ALA A 363 -1.62 13.02 -7.34
N ASN A 364 -0.41 13.33 -7.77
CA ASN A 364 0.80 12.55 -7.56
C ASN A 364 2.02 13.47 -7.63
N ALA A 365 3.18 12.90 -7.28
CA ALA A 365 4.45 13.58 -7.39
C ALA A 365 5.55 12.60 -7.81
N PHE A 366 6.62 13.11 -8.40
CA PHE A 366 7.80 12.35 -8.81
C PHE A 366 9.05 13.23 -8.77
N MET A 367 10.23 12.59 -8.74
CA MET A 367 11.52 13.28 -8.67
C MET A 367 12.26 13.13 -10.00
N ILE A 368 12.87 14.22 -10.47
CA ILE A 368 13.84 14.24 -11.60
C ILE A 368 14.98 15.18 -11.25
N CYS A 369 16.20 14.69 -11.26
CA CYS A 369 17.41 15.48 -11.07
C CYS A 369 17.38 16.36 -9.80
N GLY A 370 16.89 15.83 -8.70
CA GLY A 370 16.74 16.55 -7.43
C GLY A 370 15.62 17.58 -7.41
N ARG A 371 14.69 17.51 -8.35
CA ARG A 371 13.50 18.37 -8.38
C ARG A 371 12.24 17.55 -8.22
N LEU A 372 11.37 18.01 -7.32
CA LEU A 372 10.01 17.50 -7.21
C LEU A 372 9.17 18.09 -8.33
N TYR A 373 8.34 17.25 -8.93
CA TYR A 373 7.27 17.63 -9.86
C TYR A 373 5.96 17.07 -9.35
N THR A 374 4.85 17.81 -9.51
CA THR A 374 3.52 17.35 -9.12
C THR A 374 2.54 17.40 -10.28
N VAL A 375 1.57 16.46 -10.28
CA VAL A 375 0.47 16.41 -11.26
C VAL A 375 -0.81 16.96 -10.62
N ALA A 376 -1.51 17.84 -11.34
CA ALA A 376 -2.64 18.58 -10.81
C ALA A 376 -3.88 17.71 -10.54
N SER A 377 -4.24 16.79 -11.46
CA SER A 377 -5.46 15.99 -11.36
C SER A 377 -5.21 14.53 -11.71
N TYR A 378 -5.81 13.62 -10.95
CA TYR A 378 -5.78 12.17 -11.21
C TYR A 378 -6.95 11.70 -12.10
N ILE A 379 -8.01 12.53 -12.27
CA ILE A 379 -9.23 12.14 -12.99
C ILE A 379 -9.45 12.91 -14.29
N ALA A 380 -8.90 14.11 -14.42
CA ALA A 380 -9.03 14.88 -15.66
C ALA A 380 -8.23 14.19 -16.77
N ASN A 381 -8.88 13.93 -17.91
CA ASN A 381 -8.22 13.29 -19.05
C ASN A 381 -7.01 14.12 -19.51
N THR A 382 -7.18 15.43 -19.65
CA THR A 382 -6.10 16.38 -19.87
C THR A 382 -5.87 17.17 -18.58
N THR A 383 -4.65 17.12 -18.08
CA THR A 383 -4.20 17.84 -16.90
C THR A 383 -2.78 18.34 -17.12
N THR A 384 -2.09 18.79 -16.10
CA THR A 384 -0.73 19.32 -16.21
C THR A 384 0.17 18.82 -15.09
N VAL A 385 1.47 18.74 -15.38
CA VAL A 385 2.47 18.86 -14.34
C VAL A 385 2.51 20.33 -13.97
N ASN A 386 2.01 20.66 -12.78
CA ASN A 386 1.61 22.02 -12.41
C ASN A 386 2.58 22.76 -11.48
N TYR A 387 3.54 22.05 -10.90
CA TYR A 387 4.46 22.63 -9.92
C TYR A 387 5.80 21.91 -9.94
N ALA A 388 6.87 22.65 -9.72
CA ALA A 388 8.22 22.12 -9.45
C ALA A 388 8.84 22.79 -8.24
N PHE A 389 9.62 22.01 -7.48
CA PHE A 389 10.47 22.51 -6.40
C PHE A 389 11.89 21.98 -6.58
N ASP A 390 12.87 22.88 -6.63
CA ASP A 390 14.28 22.55 -6.81
C ASP A 390 14.98 22.47 -5.44
N THR A 391 15.48 21.29 -5.09
CA THR A 391 16.15 21.05 -3.81
C THR A 391 17.51 21.71 -3.71
N ALA A 392 18.17 22.02 -4.85
CA ALA A 392 19.46 22.70 -4.85
C ALA A 392 19.32 24.19 -4.48
N SER A 393 18.31 24.87 -5.03
CA SER A 393 18.06 26.29 -4.78
C SER A 393 17.03 26.56 -3.67
N GLY A 394 16.23 25.57 -3.29
CA GLY A 394 15.09 25.73 -2.38
C GLY A 394 13.94 26.55 -2.98
N LYS A 395 13.92 26.75 -4.29
CA LYS A 395 12.91 27.55 -4.99
C LYS A 395 11.85 26.68 -5.66
N SER A 396 10.64 27.19 -5.70
CA SER A 396 9.52 26.59 -6.42
C SER A 396 9.07 27.45 -7.58
N LYS A 397 8.44 26.82 -8.57
CA LYS A 397 7.75 27.48 -9.68
C LYS A 397 6.49 26.72 -10.08
N MET A 398 5.49 27.46 -10.54
CA MET A 398 4.34 26.88 -11.22
C MET A 398 4.71 26.50 -12.63
N LEU A 399 4.15 25.39 -13.09
CA LEU A 399 4.34 24.83 -14.42
C LEU A 399 2.99 24.63 -15.11
N ASP A 400 3.06 24.45 -16.42
CA ASP A 400 1.91 24.11 -17.26
C ASP A 400 2.36 23.11 -18.34
N VAL A 401 2.96 22.00 -17.90
CA VAL A 401 3.39 20.93 -18.81
C VAL A 401 2.24 19.96 -19.00
N PRO A 402 1.72 19.77 -20.23
CA PRO A 402 0.59 18.87 -20.47
C PRO A 402 0.85 17.44 -19.97
N PHE A 403 -0.19 16.85 -19.39
CA PHE A 403 -0.19 15.47 -18.91
C PHE A 403 -1.55 14.82 -19.16
N HIS A 404 -1.56 13.57 -19.65
CA HIS A 404 -2.78 12.87 -20.04
C HIS A 404 -3.06 11.66 -19.16
N ASN A 405 -4.20 11.66 -18.43
CA ASN A 405 -4.72 10.48 -17.71
C ASN A 405 -5.69 9.74 -18.64
N ARG A 406 -5.20 8.81 -19.42
CA ARG A 406 -6.01 8.06 -20.41
C ARG A 406 -7.22 7.36 -19.78
N TYR A 407 -7.05 6.80 -18.57
CA TYR A 407 -8.06 5.99 -17.89
C TYR A 407 -8.69 6.68 -16.68
N ARG A 408 -8.32 7.92 -16.40
CA ARG A 408 -8.98 8.83 -15.44
C ARG A 408 -9.01 8.34 -13.99
N TYR A 409 -7.99 7.63 -13.55
CA TYR A 409 -7.74 7.37 -12.14
C TYR A 409 -6.26 7.06 -11.89
N ASN A 410 -5.42 8.07 -12.06
CA ASN A 410 -3.98 7.92 -11.93
C ASN A 410 -3.57 7.93 -10.45
N SER A 411 -3.18 6.79 -9.92
CA SER A 411 -2.92 6.56 -8.49
C SER A 411 -1.45 6.32 -8.15
N MET A 412 -0.58 6.24 -9.15
CA MET A 412 0.85 6.07 -8.98
C MET A 412 1.58 6.70 -10.16
N ILE A 413 2.59 7.52 -9.89
CA ILE A 413 3.52 8.01 -10.90
C ILE A 413 4.93 7.96 -10.30
N ASP A 414 5.86 7.28 -10.98
CA ASP A 414 7.25 7.21 -10.59
C ASP A 414 8.17 7.38 -11.80
N TYR A 415 9.36 7.95 -11.61
CA TYR A 415 10.29 8.25 -12.69
C TYR A 415 11.43 7.24 -12.74
N ASN A 416 11.66 6.69 -13.92
CA ASN A 416 12.82 5.85 -14.20
C ASN A 416 13.87 6.66 -14.99
N HIS A 417 14.92 7.07 -14.30
CA HIS A 417 15.95 7.94 -14.88
C HIS A 417 16.82 7.23 -15.94
N ALA A 418 16.97 5.91 -15.86
CA ALA A 418 17.73 5.16 -16.87
C ALA A 418 16.98 5.08 -18.20
N LYS A 419 15.64 4.93 -18.15
CA LYS A 419 14.79 4.82 -19.34
C LYS A 419 14.21 6.16 -19.79
N LYS A 420 14.34 7.22 -18.99
CA LYS A 420 13.71 8.53 -19.21
C LYS A 420 12.22 8.43 -19.42
N LYS A 421 11.55 7.61 -18.57
CA LYS A 421 10.10 7.36 -18.62
C LYS A 421 9.46 7.55 -17.25
N LEU A 422 8.23 8.07 -17.25
CA LEU A 422 7.34 7.93 -16.10
C LEU A 422 6.60 6.61 -16.19
N TYR A 423 6.49 5.92 -15.08
CA TYR A 423 5.66 4.74 -14.86
C TYR A 423 4.43 5.16 -14.09
N SER A 424 3.28 4.68 -14.50
CA SER A 424 2.01 5.10 -13.90
C SER A 424 1.04 3.94 -13.80
N TRP A 425 0.21 3.98 -12.75
CA TRP A 425 -0.96 3.12 -12.64
C TRP A 425 -2.22 3.97 -12.78
N ASP A 426 -2.87 3.88 -13.93
CA ASP A 426 -4.06 4.64 -14.27
C ASP A 426 -5.27 3.70 -14.42
N ASN A 427 -6.12 3.61 -13.38
CA ASN A 427 -7.37 2.85 -13.38
C ASN A 427 -7.22 1.41 -13.91
N PHE A 428 -6.53 0.55 -13.18
CA PHE A 428 -6.16 -0.83 -13.56
C PHE A 428 -5.09 -0.95 -14.64
N HIS A 429 -4.68 0.11 -15.32
CA HIS A 429 -3.74 0.05 -16.42
C HIS A 429 -2.34 0.47 -16.02
N MET A 430 -1.37 -0.31 -16.45
CA MET A 430 0.05 0.00 -16.36
C MET A 430 0.46 0.78 -17.61
N VAL A 431 0.90 2.01 -17.39
CA VAL A 431 1.14 3.00 -18.45
C VAL A 431 2.52 3.61 -18.27
N THR A 432 3.20 3.92 -19.38
CA THR A 432 4.43 4.73 -19.38
C THR A 432 4.27 5.99 -20.21
N TYR A 433 5.10 6.99 -19.90
CA TYR A 433 5.19 8.24 -20.64
C TYR A 433 6.67 8.53 -20.92
N ASP A 434 7.00 8.92 -22.15
CA ASP A 434 8.33 9.44 -22.45
C ASP A 434 8.54 10.81 -21.82
N VAL A 435 9.73 11.04 -21.26
CA VAL A 435 10.10 12.30 -20.65
C VAL A 435 11.20 12.97 -21.46
N LYS A 436 10.99 14.24 -21.80
CA LYS A 436 12.04 15.08 -22.39
C LYS A 436 12.51 16.11 -21.38
N LEU A 437 13.82 16.20 -21.22
CA LEU A 437 14.45 17.16 -20.33
C LEU A 437 15.15 18.23 -21.17
N ARG A 438 15.10 19.48 -20.69
CA ARG A 438 15.97 20.56 -21.22
C ARG A 438 17.27 20.53 -20.44
N GLY A 439 18.40 20.60 -21.13
CA GLY A 439 19.69 20.80 -20.49
C GLY A 439 19.71 22.14 -19.71
N LEU A 440 20.38 22.15 -18.60
CA LEU A 440 20.69 23.35 -17.83
C LEU A 440 21.79 24.12 -18.51
#